data_eb92de9fe795a18ea719adb50663f0b2
#
_entry.id   eb92de9fe795a18ea719adb50663f0b2
#
_cell.length_a   1.000
_cell.length_b   1.000
_cell.length_c   1.000
_cell.angle_alpha   90.00
_cell.angle_beta   90.00
_cell.angle_gamma   90.00
#
_symmetry.space_group_name_H-M   'P 1'
#
loop_
_entity.id
_entity.type
_entity.pdbx_description
1 polymer ?
#
loop_
_entity_poly.entity_id
_entity_poly.type
_entity_poly.pdbx_seq_one_letter_code
_entity_poly.pdbx_strand_id
1 'polypeptide(L)' 'MQVNGNTVGQCLEQLVAQFPGVESGLFAKDGTLLNYVTVYVNGESAYPEELARSVSDGDELYIVLMIAGG' A
#
# COMPACT_ATOMS: atom_id res chain seq x y z
N MET A 1 -8.92 4.21 0.00
CA MET A 1 -9.84 3.14 0.45
C MET A 1 -9.87 3.10 1.97
N GLN A 2 -11.00 2.72 2.53
CA GLN A 2 -11.08 2.48 3.97
C GLN A 2 -10.67 1.06 4.28
N VAL A 3 -10.07 0.87 5.45
CA VAL A 3 -9.50 -0.43 5.81
C VAL A 3 -10.06 -0.93 7.13
N ASN A 4 -9.88 -2.20 7.39
CA ASN A 4 -10.33 -2.87 8.61
C ASN A 4 -9.10 -3.24 9.44
N GLY A 5 -8.87 -2.47 10.47
CA GLY A 5 -7.83 -2.54 11.46
C GLY A 5 -6.80 -3.66 11.41
N ASN A 6 -5.72 -3.44 10.72
CA ASN A 6 -4.59 -4.36 10.62
C ASN A 6 -3.37 -3.54 10.24
N THR A 7 -2.51 -4.09 9.41
CA THR A 7 -1.38 -3.34 8.86
C THR A 7 -1.64 -2.99 7.41
N VAL A 8 -0.89 -2.02 6.91
CA VAL A 8 -0.93 -1.67 5.49
C VAL A 8 -0.67 -2.90 4.63
N GLY A 9 0.31 -3.73 5.02
CA GLY A 9 0.63 -4.93 4.27
C GLY A 9 -0.57 -5.86 4.11
N GLN A 10 -1.31 -6.05 5.18
CA GLN A 10 -2.50 -6.91 5.13
C GLN A 10 -3.59 -6.31 4.26
N CYS A 11 -3.75 -5.00 4.30
CA CYS A 11 -4.72 -4.33 3.44
C CYS A 11 -4.37 -4.50 1.98
N LEU A 12 -3.09 -4.39 1.64
CA LEU A 12 -2.65 -4.57 0.26
C LEU A 12 -2.78 -6.02 -0.17
N GLU A 13 -2.56 -6.97 0.73
CA GLU A 13 -2.80 -8.38 0.41
C GLU A 13 -4.26 -8.63 0.05
N GLN A 14 -5.18 -8.02 0.78
CA GLN A 14 -6.60 -8.13 0.48
C GLN A 14 -6.92 -7.53 -0.88
N LEU A 15 -6.31 -6.40 -1.20
CA LEU A 15 -6.49 -5.76 -2.50
C LEU A 15 -6.02 -6.66 -3.62
N VAL A 16 -4.86 -7.29 -3.46
CA VAL A 16 -4.32 -8.21 -4.44
C VAL A 16 -5.22 -9.43 -4.59
N ALA A 17 -5.80 -9.90 -3.49
CA ALA A 17 -6.71 -11.04 -3.54
C ALA A 17 -7.94 -10.74 -4.39
N GLN A 18 -8.43 -9.51 -4.34
CA GLN A 18 -9.59 -9.10 -5.13
C GLN A 18 -9.21 -8.72 -6.57
N PHE A 19 -8.04 -8.15 -6.74
CA PHE A 19 -7.57 -7.66 -8.04
C PHE A 19 -6.14 -8.14 -8.27
N PRO A 20 -5.95 -9.42 -8.63
CA PRO A 20 -4.59 -9.97 -8.71
C PRO A 20 -3.67 -9.23 -9.66
N GLY A 21 -4.24 -8.57 -10.65
CA GLY A 21 -3.43 -7.82 -11.62
C GLY A 21 -2.70 -6.63 -11.03
N VAL A 22 -3.07 -6.16 -9.84
CA VAL A 22 -2.39 -5.01 -9.26
C VAL A 22 -1.07 -5.38 -8.58
N GLU A 23 -0.85 -6.66 -8.31
CA GLU A 23 0.35 -7.07 -7.60
C GLU A 23 1.63 -6.63 -8.31
N SER A 24 1.69 -6.84 -9.61
CA SER A 24 2.90 -6.48 -10.37
C SER A 24 3.13 -4.98 -10.45
N GLY A 25 2.08 -4.20 -10.20
CA GLY A 25 2.21 -2.74 -10.19
C GLY A 25 2.55 -2.16 -8.83
N LEU A 26 2.53 -2.97 -7.79
CA LEU A 26 2.79 -2.52 -6.43
C LEU A 26 4.01 -3.17 -5.81
N PHE A 27 4.27 -4.43 -6.11
CA PHE A 27 5.30 -5.22 -5.44
C PHE A 27 6.36 -5.69 -6.40
N ALA A 28 7.59 -5.71 -5.91
CA ALA A 28 8.70 -6.35 -6.59
C ALA A 28 8.62 -7.86 -6.41
N LYS A 29 9.47 -8.58 -7.12
CA LYS A 29 9.46 -10.04 -7.07
C LYS A 29 9.76 -10.60 -5.69
N ASP A 30 10.47 -9.85 -4.88
CA ASP A 30 10.82 -10.27 -3.51
C ASP A 30 9.73 -9.91 -2.50
N GLY A 31 8.62 -9.35 -2.94
CA GLY A 31 7.51 -9.02 -2.06
C GLY A 31 7.56 -7.65 -1.42
N THR A 32 8.58 -6.88 -1.70
CA THR A 32 8.65 -5.50 -1.19
C THR A 32 7.92 -4.56 -2.13
N LEU A 33 7.50 -3.41 -1.60
CA LEU A 33 6.88 -2.38 -2.44
C LEU A 33 7.90 -1.84 -3.43
N LEU A 34 7.42 -1.58 -4.64
CA LEU A 34 8.25 -0.92 -5.65
C LEU A 34 8.61 0.48 -5.14
N ASN A 35 9.80 0.94 -5.53
CA ASN A 35 10.34 2.19 -4.98
C ASN A 35 9.59 3.43 -5.44
N TYR A 36 8.76 3.33 -6.46
CA TYR A 36 7.93 4.45 -6.89
C TYR A 36 6.51 4.41 -6.33
N VAL A 37 6.23 3.46 -5.43
CA VAL A 37 4.94 3.35 -4.77
C VAL A 37 5.02 4.02 -3.41
N THR A 38 4.11 4.94 -3.14
CA THR A 38 4.02 5.60 -1.84
C THR A 38 2.65 5.31 -1.25
N VAL A 39 2.61 4.99 0.03
CA VAL A 39 1.37 4.71 0.74
C VAL A 39 1.15 5.79 1.79
N TYR A 40 -0.05 6.36 1.80
CA TYR A 40 -0.45 7.35 2.81
C TYR A 40 -1.57 6.77 3.66
N VAL A 41 -1.48 6.98 4.95
CA VAL A 41 -2.54 6.62 5.89
C VAL A 41 -3.06 7.90 6.50
N ASN A 42 -4.31 8.22 6.25
CA ASN A 42 -4.94 9.47 6.73
C ASN A 42 -4.15 10.70 6.36
N GLY A 43 -3.55 10.69 5.17
CA GLY A 43 -2.78 11.82 4.69
C GLY A 43 -1.32 11.86 5.12
N GLU A 44 -0.88 10.90 5.92
CA GLU A 44 0.51 10.79 6.34
C GLU A 44 1.21 9.67 5.59
N SER A 45 2.42 9.96 5.12
CA SER A 45 3.23 8.93 4.47
C SER A 45 3.56 7.81 5.46
N ALA A 46 3.41 6.57 5.02
CA ALA A 46 3.74 5.42 5.82
C ALA A 46 5.23 5.03 5.72
N TYR A 47 5.98 5.73 4.88
CA TYR A 47 7.41 5.49 4.73
C TYR A 47 8.14 5.70 6.07
N PRO A 48 9.17 4.94 6.42
CA PRO A 48 9.83 3.95 5.55
C PRO A 48 9.30 2.52 5.65
N GLU A 49 8.49 2.22 6.64
CA GLU A 49 8.04 0.85 6.86
C GLU A 49 6.56 0.70 6.52
N GLU A 50 6.25 0.96 5.26
CA GLU A 50 4.86 1.02 4.81
C GLU A 50 4.06 -0.23 5.16
N LEU A 51 4.62 -1.39 4.89
CA LEU A 51 3.87 -2.63 5.07
C LEU A 51 3.64 -2.96 6.55
N ALA A 52 4.51 -2.47 7.42
CA ALA A 52 4.39 -2.71 8.86
C ALA A 52 3.53 -1.66 9.56
N ARG A 53 3.15 -0.58 8.88
CA ARG A 53 2.36 0.49 9.48
C ARG A 53 1.00 -0.04 9.94
N SER A 54 0.68 0.17 11.20
CA SER A 54 -0.62 -0.22 11.73
C SER A 54 -1.71 0.72 11.24
N VAL A 55 -2.87 0.16 10.97
CA VAL A 55 -4.05 0.92 10.61
C VAL A 55 -5.22 0.49 11.47
N SER A 56 -6.21 1.37 11.62
CA SER A 56 -7.40 1.10 12.39
C SER A 56 -8.61 1.10 11.48
N ASP A 57 -9.69 0.50 11.93
CA ASP A 57 -10.94 0.48 11.17
C ASP A 57 -11.34 1.91 10.81
N GLY A 58 -11.67 2.12 9.56
CA GLY A 58 -12.08 3.43 9.08
C GLY A 58 -10.95 4.33 8.61
N ASP A 59 -9.71 3.94 8.83
CA ASP A 59 -8.58 4.72 8.31
C ASP A 59 -8.62 4.77 6.79
N GLU A 60 -8.16 5.90 6.25
CA GLU A 60 -8.09 6.08 4.80
C GLU A 60 -6.70 5.73 4.31
N LEU A 61 -6.66 4.83 3.33
CA LEU A 61 -5.41 4.38 2.73
C LEU A 61 -5.35 4.89 1.29
N TYR A 62 -4.27 5.58 0.95
CA TYR A 62 -4.04 6.06 -0.41
C TYR A 62 -2.75 5.49 -0.95
N ILE A 63 -2.82 4.98 -2.16
CA ILE A 63 -1.65 4.43 -2.85
C ILE A 63 -1.35 5.36 -4.01
N VAL A 64 -0.15 5.94 -4.00
CA VAL A 64 0.27 6.90 -5.01
C VAL A 64 1.44 6.31 -5.79
N LEU A 65 1.32 6.31 -7.10
CA LEU A 65 2.40 5.86 -7.98
C LEU A 65 3.13 7.10 -8.50
N MET A 66 4.39 7.23 -8.12
CA MET A 66 5.21 8.35 -8.55
C MET A 66 6.03 7.93 -9.76
N ILE A 67 5.48 8.16 -10.92
CA ILE A 67 6.16 7.81 -12.16
C ILE A 67 7.10 8.93 -12.51
N ALA A 68 8.37 8.62 -12.41
CA ALA A 68 9.39 9.59 -12.75
C ALA A 68 9.29 9.94 -14.21
N GLY A 69 9.06 11.10 -14.45
CA GLY A 69 8.95 11.64 -15.67
C GLY A 69 9.45 11.46 -16.76
N GLY A 70 9.49 11.23 -16.33
CA GLY A 70 9.77 11.22 -17.29
C GLY A 70 9.62 11.91 -18.25
#